data_e2e51dedeecbe435cb321c59e64912be
#
_entry.id   e2e51dedeecbe435cb321c59e64912be
#
_cell.length_a   1.000
_cell.length_b   1.000
_cell.length_c   1.000
_cell.angle_alpha   90.00
_cell.angle_beta   90.00
_cell.angle_gamma   90.00
#
_symmetry.space_group_name_H-M   'P 1'
#
loop_
_entity.id
_entity.type
_entity.pdbx_description
1 polymer ?
#
loop_
_entity_poly.entity_id
_entity_poly.type
_entity_poly.pdbx_seq_one_letter_code
_entity_poly.pdbx_strand_id
1 'polypeptide(L)'
;MASPRVLDRLALVADTHAYQAGLPQLLHFFQAQGIRHLACLGDCPPDPFRPWLEMDSSHRLYWVYDVYGPEMPEATGCGEALELEGRIFLAHTRAILWTHFKDRVHAYQQSRTVARPPLLLCHGHTHVPSVTRFSPPFSRLLYINDALRPQEFQARQACLTFAPDTIYLIVPGAFTLEEGRHPTFSFAVLDLPESRIAMVSLTDLAGLESTVLFPS
;
A
#
# COMPACT_ATOMS: atom_id res chain seq x y z
N MET A 1 20.57 2.12 23.14
CA MET A 1 19.18 2.07 22.66
C MET A 1 19.20 2.43 21.18
N ALA A 2 18.78 1.54 20.29
CA ALA A 2 18.66 1.88 18.88
C ALA A 2 17.57 2.95 18.73
N SER A 3 17.88 4.05 18.03
CA SER A 3 16.90 5.06 17.67
C SER A 3 15.70 4.40 16.97
N PRO A 4 14.44 4.77 17.27
CA PRO A 4 13.30 4.23 16.54
C PRO A 4 13.57 4.48 15.06
N ARG A 5 13.64 3.39 14.27
CA ARG A 5 13.89 3.50 12.83
C ARG A 5 12.66 4.14 12.21
N VAL A 6 12.86 5.30 11.62
CA VAL A 6 11.82 6.05 10.91
C VAL A 6 11.37 5.20 9.72
N LEU A 7 10.06 5.13 9.54
CA LEU A 7 9.46 4.52 8.35
C LEU A 7 9.79 5.41 7.14
N ASP A 8 10.73 4.97 6.30
CA ASP A 8 11.19 5.71 5.12
C ASP A 8 10.43 5.31 3.87
N ARG A 9 10.49 4.02 3.48
CA ARG A 9 9.78 3.47 2.35
C ARG A 9 8.91 2.30 2.78
N LEU A 10 7.66 2.28 2.31
CA LEU A 10 6.69 1.22 2.59
C LEU A 10 6.15 0.64 1.28
N ALA A 11 6.44 -0.63 1.02
CA ALA A 11 5.79 -1.36 -0.04
C ALA A 11 4.40 -1.83 0.40
N LEU A 12 3.43 -1.76 -0.49
CA LEU A 12 2.06 -2.22 -0.30
C LEU A 12 1.76 -3.32 -1.31
N VAL A 13 1.35 -4.48 -0.81
CA VAL A 13 0.91 -5.64 -1.60
C VAL A 13 -0.43 -6.10 -1.07
N ALA A 14 -1.31 -6.55 -1.95
CA ALA A 14 -2.62 -7.08 -1.58
C ALA A 14 -3.04 -8.21 -2.52
N ASP A 15 -4.01 -8.99 -2.08
CA ASP A 15 -4.79 -9.90 -2.93
C ASP A 15 -3.88 -10.85 -3.74
N THR A 16 -2.92 -11.49 -3.06
CA THR A 16 -2.02 -12.47 -3.71
C THR A 16 -2.69 -13.84 -3.89
N HIS A 17 -3.78 -14.09 -3.15
CA HIS A 17 -4.54 -15.34 -3.15
C HIS A 17 -3.63 -16.58 -3.09
N ALA A 18 -3.87 -17.56 -3.93
CA ALA A 18 -3.04 -18.78 -4.02
C ALA A 18 -1.74 -18.60 -4.86
N TYR A 19 -1.52 -17.41 -5.46
CA TYR A 19 -0.36 -17.18 -6.31
C TYR A 19 0.91 -16.93 -5.48
N GLN A 20 1.74 -17.94 -5.34
CA GLN A 20 2.96 -17.88 -4.53
C GLN A 20 4.24 -17.78 -5.38
N ALA A 21 4.19 -18.22 -6.65
CA ALA A 21 5.39 -18.38 -7.46
C ALA A 21 6.17 -17.10 -7.74
N GLY A 22 5.49 -15.95 -7.86
CA GLY A 22 6.12 -14.65 -8.14
C GLY A 22 6.52 -13.85 -6.90
N LEU A 23 6.06 -14.24 -5.72
CA LEU A 23 6.33 -13.50 -4.49
C LEU A 23 7.82 -13.45 -4.12
N PRO A 24 8.62 -14.54 -4.23
CA PRO A 24 10.05 -14.46 -3.97
C PRO A 24 10.76 -13.43 -4.86
N GLN A 25 10.40 -13.32 -6.13
CA GLN A 25 10.97 -12.34 -7.06
C GLN A 25 10.59 -10.91 -6.64
N LEU A 26 9.33 -10.68 -6.23
CA LEU A 26 8.88 -9.39 -5.75
C LEU A 26 9.61 -8.98 -4.44
N LEU A 27 9.76 -9.90 -3.50
CA LEU A 27 10.47 -9.63 -2.24
C LEU A 27 11.95 -9.31 -2.48
N HIS A 28 12.62 -10.03 -3.38
CA HIS A 28 13.99 -9.71 -3.81
C HIS A 28 14.08 -8.33 -4.49
N PHE A 29 13.10 -8.01 -5.35
CA PHE A 29 13.03 -6.68 -5.95
C PHE A 29 12.92 -5.59 -4.87
N PHE A 30 12.05 -5.72 -3.89
CA PHE A 30 11.93 -4.75 -2.80
C PHE A 30 13.24 -4.60 -2.02
N GLN A 31 13.90 -5.72 -1.71
CA GLN A 31 15.20 -5.71 -1.05
C GLN A 31 16.26 -4.98 -1.88
N ALA A 32 16.35 -5.25 -3.19
CA ALA A 32 17.27 -4.59 -4.11
C ALA A 32 17.01 -3.07 -4.22
N GLN A 33 15.76 -2.63 -4.05
CA GLN A 33 15.38 -1.21 -4.01
C GLN A 33 15.59 -0.57 -2.61
N GLY A 34 16.17 -1.29 -1.66
CA GLY A 34 16.42 -0.81 -0.29
C GLY A 34 15.16 -0.65 0.55
N ILE A 35 14.03 -1.22 0.14
CA ILE A 35 12.79 -1.21 0.90
C ILE A 35 12.94 -2.18 2.08
N ARG A 36 12.55 -1.75 3.28
CA ARG A 36 12.62 -2.56 4.51
C ARG A 36 11.27 -2.75 5.19
N HIS A 37 10.27 -2.00 4.78
CA HIS A 37 8.93 -2.06 5.32
C HIS A 37 7.97 -2.55 4.24
N LEU A 38 7.24 -3.62 4.55
CA LEU A 38 6.25 -4.24 3.67
C LEU A 38 4.91 -4.33 4.40
N ALA A 39 3.83 -3.93 3.75
CA ALA A 39 2.48 -4.15 4.23
C ALA A 39 1.72 -5.08 3.27
N CYS A 40 1.16 -6.15 3.82
CA CYS A 40 0.18 -7.00 3.16
C CYS A 40 -1.23 -6.52 3.57
N LEU A 41 -2.06 -6.17 2.59
CA LEU A 41 -3.39 -5.57 2.82
C LEU A 41 -4.53 -6.60 2.66
N GLY A 42 -4.30 -7.83 3.08
CA GLY A 42 -5.29 -8.91 3.10
C GLY A 42 -5.26 -9.81 1.86
N ASP A 43 -6.01 -10.91 1.95
CA ASP A 43 -6.08 -12.00 0.97
C ASP A 43 -4.72 -12.52 0.51
N CYS A 44 -3.81 -12.63 1.49
CA CYS A 44 -2.46 -13.12 1.30
C CYS A 44 -2.21 -14.34 2.19
N PRO A 45 -1.70 -15.47 1.68
CA PRO A 45 -1.22 -16.56 2.52
C PRO A 45 0.07 -16.13 3.24
N PRO A 46 0.25 -16.43 4.54
CA PRO A 46 1.40 -15.94 5.31
C PRO A 46 2.74 -16.55 4.91
N ASP A 47 2.77 -17.84 4.57
CA ASP A 47 4.02 -18.58 4.36
C ASP A 47 4.96 -17.96 3.32
N PRO A 48 4.52 -17.47 2.16
CA PRO A 48 5.39 -16.83 1.19
C PRO A 48 6.03 -15.51 1.67
N PHE A 49 5.50 -14.90 2.73
CA PHE A 49 6.02 -13.66 3.29
C PHE A 49 6.99 -13.86 4.47
N ARG A 50 7.04 -15.06 5.07
CA ARG A 50 7.98 -15.38 6.17
C ARG A 50 9.45 -15.12 5.80
N PRO A 51 9.93 -15.49 4.59
CA PRO A 51 11.29 -15.20 4.19
C PRO A 51 11.65 -13.71 4.25
N TRP A 52 10.68 -12.79 4.08
CA TRP A 52 10.92 -11.35 4.23
C TRP A 52 11.46 -10.98 5.62
N LEU A 53 10.92 -11.56 6.67
CA LEU A 53 11.35 -11.31 8.04
C LEU A 53 12.71 -11.94 8.34
N GLU A 54 13.08 -13.00 7.62
CA GLU A 54 14.33 -13.73 7.77
C GLU A 54 15.51 -13.12 7.01
N MET A 55 15.24 -12.37 5.91
CA MET A 55 16.27 -11.77 5.06
C MET A 55 17.19 -10.81 5.81
N ASP A 56 16.65 -9.98 6.70
CA ASP A 56 17.39 -9.00 7.49
C ASP A 56 16.57 -8.63 8.75
N SER A 57 17.25 -8.55 9.88
CA SER A 57 16.66 -8.12 11.16
C SER A 57 16.07 -6.69 11.14
N SER A 58 16.38 -5.92 10.09
CA SER A 58 15.80 -4.59 9.85
C SER A 58 14.47 -4.63 9.11
N HIS A 59 14.12 -5.74 8.47
CA HIS A 59 12.87 -5.88 7.75
C HIS A 59 11.67 -5.86 8.71
N ARG A 60 10.59 -5.25 8.26
CA ARG A 60 9.33 -5.13 8.99
C ARG A 60 8.19 -5.54 8.07
N LEU A 61 7.25 -6.30 8.63
CA LEU A 61 6.05 -6.74 7.95
C LEU A 61 4.84 -6.27 8.75
N TYR A 62 3.94 -5.56 8.08
CA TYR A 62 2.65 -5.14 8.61
C TYR A 62 1.58 -6.00 7.93
N TRP A 63 0.87 -6.78 8.75
CA TRP A 63 -0.04 -7.79 8.26
C TRP A 63 -1.48 -7.40 8.56
N VAL A 64 -2.21 -7.04 7.51
CA VAL A 64 -3.65 -6.84 7.59
C VAL A 64 -4.34 -8.14 7.19
N TYR A 65 -5.27 -8.60 8.01
CA TYR A 65 -6.12 -9.75 7.70
C TYR A 65 -7.58 -9.34 7.70
N ASP A 66 -8.42 -10.07 6.99
CA ASP A 66 -9.88 -9.95 7.07
C ASP A 66 -10.47 -11.05 7.99
N VAL A 67 -11.80 -11.09 8.08
CA VAL A 67 -12.52 -12.07 8.92
C VAL A 67 -12.21 -13.52 8.57
N TYR A 68 -11.73 -13.77 7.35
CA TYR A 68 -11.40 -15.10 6.83
C TYR A 68 -9.89 -15.30 6.61
N GLY A 69 -9.12 -14.24 6.75
CA GLY A 69 -7.67 -14.27 6.52
C GLY A 69 -6.89 -14.82 7.72
N PRO A 70 -5.79 -15.54 7.48
CA PRO A 70 -4.94 -16.03 8.53
C PRO A 70 -4.18 -14.90 9.22
N GLU A 71 -4.08 -14.97 10.54
CA GLU A 71 -3.18 -14.12 11.32
C GLU A 71 -1.72 -14.49 11.05
N MET A 72 -0.85 -13.52 11.21
CA MET A 72 0.61 -13.70 11.16
C MET A 72 1.26 -13.10 12.43
N PRO A 73 1.30 -13.83 13.53
CA PRO A 73 1.78 -13.31 14.81
C PRO A 73 3.24 -12.83 14.79
N GLU A 74 4.05 -13.35 13.85
CA GLU A 74 5.46 -12.96 13.67
C GLU A 74 5.61 -11.58 13.00
N ALA A 75 4.55 -11.05 12.37
CA ALA A 75 4.60 -9.73 11.76
C ALA A 75 4.87 -8.63 12.81
N THR A 76 5.49 -7.55 12.38
CA THR A 76 5.79 -6.38 13.22
C THR A 76 4.52 -5.73 13.75
N GLY A 77 3.43 -5.76 12.95
CA GLY A 77 2.08 -5.37 13.32
C GLY A 77 1.09 -6.28 12.60
N CYS A 78 0.08 -6.78 13.32
CA CYS A 78 -0.92 -7.70 12.80
C CYS A 78 -2.32 -7.27 13.29
N GLY A 79 -3.30 -7.16 12.40
CA GLY A 79 -4.66 -6.75 12.76
C GLY A 79 -5.58 -6.58 11.56
N GLU A 80 -6.90 -6.45 11.80
CA GLU A 80 -7.88 -6.11 10.76
C GLU A 80 -7.64 -4.71 10.17
N ALA A 81 -7.07 -3.81 10.99
CA ALA A 81 -6.68 -2.47 10.60
C ALA A 81 -5.46 -2.02 11.40
N LEU A 82 -4.54 -1.32 10.76
CA LEU A 82 -3.30 -0.85 11.35
C LEU A 82 -3.13 0.66 11.12
N GLU A 83 -2.61 1.36 12.14
CA GLU A 83 -2.20 2.76 12.05
C GLU A 83 -0.67 2.85 12.16
N LEU A 84 -0.04 3.48 11.17
CA LEU A 84 1.40 3.72 11.15
C LEU A 84 1.66 5.24 11.16
N GLU A 85 2.57 5.67 12.03
CA GLU A 85 3.00 7.06 12.16
C GLU A 85 1.87 8.10 12.29
N GLY A 86 0.69 7.71 12.80
CA GLY A 86 -0.45 8.59 13.00
C GLY A 86 -1.10 9.11 11.71
N ARG A 87 -0.66 8.66 10.52
CA ARG A 87 -1.11 9.20 9.22
C ARG A 87 -1.26 8.18 8.11
N ILE A 88 -0.86 6.94 8.31
CA ILE A 88 -1.00 5.86 7.32
C ILE A 88 -1.93 4.82 7.94
N PHE A 89 -3.06 4.58 7.32
CA PHE A 89 -4.07 3.66 7.77
C PHE A 89 -4.22 2.53 6.77
N LEU A 90 -4.09 1.30 7.26
CA LEU A 90 -4.09 0.08 6.47
C LEU A 90 -5.29 -0.77 6.85
N ALA A 91 -6.00 -1.32 5.88
CA ALA A 91 -7.03 -2.34 6.07
C ALA A 91 -7.21 -3.16 4.80
N HIS A 92 -7.90 -4.31 4.87
CA HIS A 92 -8.19 -5.07 3.67
C HIS A 92 -9.23 -4.39 2.79
N THR A 93 -10.33 -3.89 3.38
CA THR A 93 -11.41 -3.25 2.63
C THR A 93 -11.61 -1.79 3.03
N ARG A 94 -12.20 -1.01 2.12
CA ARG A 94 -12.62 0.37 2.41
C ARG A 94 -13.61 0.45 3.58
N ALA A 95 -14.49 -0.55 3.73
CA ALA A 95 -15.46 -0.58 4.81
C ALA A 95 -14.76 -0.73 6.17
N ILE A 96 -13.75 -1.60 6.27
CA ILE A 96 -12.93 -1.78 7.48
C ILE A 96 -12.16 -0.49 7.79
N LEU A 97 -11.49 0.12 6.79
CA LEU A 97 -10.83 1.42 6.95
C LEU A 97 -11.77 2.46 7.57
N TRP A 98 -12.99 2.58 7.02
CA TRP A 98 -13.95 3.55 7.50
C TRP A 98 -14.43 3.24 8.92
N THR A 99 -14.69 1.97 9.23
CA THR A 99 -15.11 1.55 10.58
C THR A 99 -14.08 1.93 11.64
N HIS A 100 -12.80 1.71 11.37
CA HIS A 100 -11.73 1.92 12.35
C HIS A 100 -11.23 3.37 12.40
N PHE A 101 -11.23 4.10 11.29
CA PHE A 101 -10.49 5.36 11.18
C PHE A 101 -11.34 6.59 10.81
N LYS A 102 -12.67 6.48 10.72
CA LYS A 102 -13.55 7.61 10.38
C LYS A 102 -13.31 8.84 11.27
N ASP A 103 -13.11 8.64 12.57
CA ASP A 103 -12.92 9.75 13.51
C ASP A 103 -11.58 10.45 13.29
N ARG A 104 -10.52 9.70 12.93
CA ARG A 104 -9.22 10.24 12.53
C ARG A 104 -9.33 11.06 11.25
N VAL A 105 -10.06 10.54 10.26
CA VAL A 105 -10.33 11.23 8.99
C VAL A 105 -11.10 12.53 9.24
N HIS A 106 -12.17 12.48 10.06
CA HIS A 106 -12.93 13.66 10.40
C HIS A 106 -12.10 14.70 11.17
N ALA A 107 -11.30 14.26 12.14
CA ALA A 107 -10.39 15.15 12.87
C ALA A 107 -9.39 15.82 11.93
N TYR A 108 -8.84 15.06 10.99
CA TYR A 108 -7.95 15.62 9.97
C TYR A 108 -8.65 16.66 9.10
N GLN A 109 -9.88 16.42 8.66
CA GLN A 109 -10.65 17.36 7.85
C GLN A 109 -11.01 18.64 8.57
N GLN A 110 -11.33 18.56 9.88
CA GLN A 110 -11.77 19.69 10.70
C GLN A 110 -10.59 20.53 11.22
N SER A 111 -9.39 19.97 11.22
CA SER A 111 -8.20 20.68 11.69
C SER A 111 -7.90 21.90 10.80
N ARG A 112 -7.64 23.04 11.43
CA ARG A 112 -7.26 24.29 10.76
C ARG A 112 -5.75 24.48 10.65
N THR A 113 -4.95 23.49 11.07
CA THR A 113 -3.49 23.55 10.95
C THR A 113 -3.13 23.50 9.46
N VAL A 114 -2.24 24.38 9.04
CA VAL A 114 -1.80 24.48 7.64
C VAL A 114 -0.55 23.65 7.43
N ALA A 115 -0.38 23.14 6.21
CA ALA A 115 0.79 22.36 5.77
C ALA A 115 1.00 21.04 6.56
N ARG A 116 -0.10 20.35 6.89
CA ARG A 116 -0.02 19.02 7.50
C ARG A 116 0.46 17.99 6.49
N PRO A 117 1.20 16.96 6.96
CA PRO A 117 1.48 15.80 6.13
C PRO A 117 0.19 15.20 5.58
N PRO A 118 0.20 14.61 4.38
CA PRO A 118 -0.96 13.94 3.82
C PRO A 118 -1.41 12.78 4.70
N LEU A 119 -2.73 12.53 4.71
CA LEU A 119 -3.33 11.36 5.32
C LEU A 119 -3.45 10.27 4.26
N LEU A 120 -2.89 9.09 4.51
CA LEU A 120 -2.85 7.97 3.57
C LEU A 120 -3.75 6.84 4.06
N LEU A 121 -4.77 6.53 3.29
CA LEU A 121 -5.72 5.45 3.52
C LEU A 121 -5.44 4.35 2.49
N CYS A 122 -4.97 3.18 2.92
CA CYS A 122 -4.52 2.11 2.02
C CYS A 122 -5.38 0.86 2.22
N HIS A 123 -5.90 0.28 1.12
CA HIS A 123 -6.64 -0.98 1.19
C HIS A 123 -6.43 -1.86 -0.06
N GLY A 124 -6.72 -3.15 0.06
CA GLY A 124 -6.75 -4.14 -1.02
C GLY A 124 -8.14 -4.37 -1.61
N HIS A 125 -8.52 -5.63 -1.81
CA HIS A 125 -9.83 -6.16 -2.15
C HIS A 125 -10.37 -5.86 -3.55
N THR A 126 -10.17 -4.68 -4.10
CA THR A 126 -10.78 -4.32 -5.41
C THR A 126 -10.01 -4.83 -6.60
N HIS A 127 -8.79 -5.32 -6.41
CA HIS A 127 -7.85 -5.79 -7.42
C HIS A 127 -7.46 -4.74 -8.48
N VAL A 128 -8.00 -3.53 -8.40
CA VAL A 128 -7.76 -2.45 -9.38
C VAL A 128 -6.84 -1.41 -8.76
N PRO A 129 -5.59 -1.27 -9.25
CA PRO A 129 -4.67 -0.28 -8.72
C PRO A 129 -5.23 1.12 -8.93
N SER A 130 -5.23 1.93 -7.87
CA SER A 130 -5.74 3.30 -7.94
C SER A 130 -5.21 4.19 -6.82
N VAL A 131 -5.13 5.49 -7.10
CA VAL A 131 -4.92 6.54 -6.10
C VAL A 131 -6.00 7.60 -6.27
N THR A 132 -6.81 7.80 -5.24
CA THR A 132 -7.84 8.84 -5.23
C THR A 132 -7.42 9.95 -4.28
N ARG A 133 -7.44 11.19 -4.74
CA ARG A 133 -7.08 12.39 -3.98
C ARG A 133 -8.32 13.15 -3.52
N PHE A 134 -8.33 13.57 -2.25
CA PHE A 134 -9.34 14.44 -1.66
C PHE A 134 -8.69 15.69 -1.10
N SER A 135 -8.95 16.84 -1.71
CA SER A 135 -8.41 18.15 -1.31
C SER A 135 -9.44 19.02 -0.60
N PRO A 136 -9.03 19.96 0.24
CA PRO A 136 -9.95 20.93 0.82
C PRO A 136 -10.66 21.80 -0.24
N PRO A 137 -11.89 22.26 0.02
CA PRO A 137 -12.74 21.89 1.14
C PRO A 137 -13.26 20.47 0.96
N PHE A 138 -13.10 19.62 1.97
CA PHE A 138 -13.50 18.20 1.93
C PHE A 138 -15.04 18.03 1.91
N SER A 139 -15.73 18.75 1.06
CA SER A 139 -17.20 18.79 1.06
C SER A 139 -17.88 17.46 0.72
N ARG A 140 -17.13 16.48 0.17
CA ARG A 140 -17.65 15.14 -0.12
C ARG A 140 -16.55 14.10 -0.12
N LEU A 141 -16.29 13.47 1.02
CA LEU A 141 -15.32 12.37 1.13
C LEU A 141 -15.71 11.10 0.36
N LEU A 142 -16.93 10.97 -0.09
CA LEU A 142 -17.45 9.72 -0.63
C LEU A 142 -17.58 9.68 -2.17
N TYR A 143 -17.47 10.81 -2.90
CA TYR A 143 -17.97 10.82 -4.28
C TYR A 143 -17.19 11.64 -5.30
N ILE A 144 -16.06 12.27 -4.99
CA ILE A 144 -15.28 12.98 -6.01
C ILE A 144 -14.16 12.06 -6.47
N ASN A 145 -14.41 11.44 -7.62
CA ASN A 145 -13.42 10.73 -8.40
C ASN A 145 -12.52 11.73 -9.16
N ASP A 146 -11.57 12.36 -8.46
CA ASP A 146 -10.27 12.64 -9.08
C ASP A 146 -9.44 11.35 -9.00
N ALA A 147 -10.08 10.24 -9.40
CA ALA A 147 -9.40 8.99 -9.59
C ALA A 147 -8.42 9.20 -10.74
N LEU A 148 -7.16 8.98 -10.51
CA LEU A 148 -6.29 8.52 -11.58
C LEU A 148 -7.00 7.28 -12.14
N ARG A 149 -7.66 7.45 -13.29
CA ARG A 149 -8.47 6.37 -13.85
C ARG A 149 -7.55 5.22 -14.22
N PRO A 150 -8.01 3.95 -14.15
CA PRO A 150 -7.21 2.81 -14.63
C PRO A 150 -6.64 3.03 -16.05
N GLN A 151 -7.25 3.88 -16.86
CA GLN A 151 -6.77 4.28 -18.19
C GLN A 151 -5.48 5.12 -18.16
N GLU A 152 -5.20 5.83 -17.06
CA GLU A 152 -3.95 6.58 -16.86
C GLU A 152 -2.82 5.65 -16.39
N PHE A 153 -3.15 4.46 -15.87
CA PHE A 153 -2.21 3.37 -15.57
C PHE A 153 -1.88 2.46 -16.77
N GLN A 154 -2.18 2.85 -18.00
CA GLN A 154 -1.66 2.14 -19.18
C GLN A 154 -0.13 2.27 -19.31
N ALA A 155 0.46 3.22 -18.62
CA ALA A 155 1.89 3.19 -18.35
C ALA A 155 2.19 2.12 -17.29
N ARG A 156 3.20 1.27 -17.50
CA ARG A 156 3.66 0.22 -16.59
C ARG A 156 3.95 0.73 -15.18
N GLN A 157 4.05 2.04 -15.01
CA GLN A 157 4.38 2.71 -13.76
C GLN A 157 3.84 4.15 -13.76
N ALA A 158 3.30 4.60 -12.62
CA ALA A 158 2.94 5.98 -12.36
C ALA A 158 3.54 6.46 -11.02
N CYS A 159 4.12 7.66 -11.03
CA CYS A 159 4.60 8.34 -9.82
C CYS A 159 3.74 9.56 -9.54
N LEU A 160 3.39 9.75 -8.27
CA LEU A 160 2.62 10.89 -7.81
C LEU A 160 3.29 11.48 -6.56
N THR A 161 3.41 12.80 -6.50
CA THR A 161 3.82 13.53 -5.29
C THR A 161 2.59 13.88 -4.46
N PHE A 162 2.64 13.59 -3.17
CA PHE A 162 1.58 13.92 -2.24
C PHE A 162 1.59 15.42 -1.90
N ALA A 163 0.46 16.05 -2.03
CA ALA A 163 0.26 17.42 -1.56
C ALA A 163 -0.01 17.45 -0.04
N PRO A 164 0.45 18.47 0.70
CA PRO A 164 0.05 18.69 2.07
C PRO A 164 -1.46 18.93 2.17
N ASP A 165 -2.02 18.81 3.38
CA ASP A 165 -3.43 19.02 3.68
C ASP A 165 -4.41 18.19 2.85
N THR A 166 -3.98 17.04 2.35
CA THR A 166 -4.72 16.20 1.40
C THR A 166 -4.89 14.80 1.96
N ILE A 167 -5.99 14.15 1.65
CA ILE A 167 -6.24 12.74 1.95
C ILE A 167 -6.08 11.95 0.66
N TYR A 168 -5.36 10.84 0.72
CA TYR A 168 -5.23 9.90 -0.38
C TYR A 168 -5.82 8.54 0.00
N LEU A 169 -6.65 7.98 -0.88
CA LEU A 169 -7.09 6.59 -0.83
C LEU A 169 -6.27 5.82 -1.87
N ILE A 170 -5.53 4.82 -1.40
CA ILE A 170 -4.54 4.08 -2.18
C ILE A 170 -4.95 2.62 -2.23
N VAL A 171 -5.05 2.06 -3.43
CA VAL A 171 -5.24 0.64 -3.68
C VAL A 171 -4.07 0.15 -4.51
N PRO A 172 -3.20 -0.74 -3.98
CA PRO A 172 -2.04 -1.23 -4.74
C PRO A 172 -2.43 -2.12 -5.93
N GLY A 173 -3.69 -2.58 -5.99
CA GLY A 173 -4.15 -3.61 -6.91
C GLY A 173 -3.88 -5.01 -6.38
N ALA A 174 -3.98 -6.04 -7.22
CA ALA A 174 -3.71 -7.42 -6.87
C ALA A 174 -2.35 -7.89 -7.41
N PHE A 175 -1.71 -8.79 -6.67
CA PHE A 175 -0.50 -9.46 -7.13
C PHE A 175 -0.80 -10.96 -7.34
N THR A 176 -1.57 -11.26 -8.38
CA THR A 176 -2.12 -12.61 -8.59
C THR A 176 -2.27 -12.98 -10.07
N LEU A 177 -2.34 -14.31 -10.32
CA LEU A 177 -2.80 -14.90 -11.56
C LEU A 177 -4.19 -15.49 -11.31
N GLU A 178 -5.25 -14.75 -11.50
CA GLU A 178 -6.61 -15.30 -11.46
C GLU A 178 -6.98 -15.92 -12.82
N GLU A 179 -7.49 -17.15 -12.82
CA GLU A 179 -8.03 -17.79 -14.02
C GLU A 179 -9.15 -16.93 -14.64
N GLY A 180 -9.03 -16.67 -15.95
CA GLY A 180 -10.02 -15.88 -16.69
C GLY A 180 -9.87 -14.36 -16.61
N ARG A 181 -8.92 -13.85 -15.84
CA ARG A 181 -8.51 -12.43 -15.85
C ARG A 181 -7.09 -12.29 -16.39
N HIS A 182 -6.80 -11.13 -16.98
CA HIS A 182 -5.40 -10.83 -17.33
C HIS A 182 -4.56 -10.83 -16.05
N PRO A 183 -3.38 -11.48 -16.04
CA PRO A 183 -2.48 -11.43 -14.90
C PRO A 183 -2.19 -9.97 -14.59
N THR A 184 -2.45 -9.58 -13.36
CA THR A 184 -2.09 -8.26 -12.85
C THR A 184 -1.12 -8.44 -11.71
N PHE A 185 0.11 -8.01 -11.92
CA PHE A 185 1.13 -7.95 -10.88
C PHE A 185 1.27 -6.50 -10.45
N SER A 186 0.36 -6.07 -9.57
CA SER A 186 0.32 -4.68 -9.13
C SER A 186 0.76 -4.54 -7.68
N PHE A 187 1.51 -3.49 -7.40
CA PHE A 187 1.93 -3.11 -6.06
C PHE A 187 2.17 -1.58 -6.00
N ALA A 188 2.32 -1.06 -4.80
CA ALA A 188 2.67 0.34 -4.60
C ALA A 188 3.87 0.47 -3.66
N VAL A 189 4.64 1.55 -3.80
CA VAL A 189 5.70 1.92 -2.87
C VAL A 189 5.53 3.38 -2.47
N LEU A 190 5.39 3.63 -1.18
CA LEU A 190 5.39 4.94 -0.57
C LEU A 190 6.84 5.34 -0.24
N ASP A 191 7.26 6.50 -0.68
CA ASP A 191 8.51 7.17 -0.26
C ASP A 191 8.10 8.34 0.62
N LEU A 192 8.16 8.14 1.93
CA LEU A 192 7.58 9.07 2.90
C LEU A 192 8.41 10.34 3.10
N PRO A 193 9.75 10.28 3.13
CA PRO A 193 10.58 11.48 3.15
C PRO A 193 10.32 12.41 1.97
N GLU A 194 10.17 11.86 0.78
CA GLU A 194 9.95 12.61 -0.46
C GLU A 194 8.46 12.86 -0.73
N SER A 195 7.57 12.40 0.15
CA SER A 195 6.12 12.55 0.03
C SER A 195 5.59 12.13 -1.34
N ARG A 196 5.97 10.92 -1.82
CA ARG A 196 5.56 10.42 -3.13
C ARG A 196 5.21 8.93 -3.10
N ILE A 197 4.50 8.48 -4.13
CA ILE A 197 4.13 7.10 -4.36
C ILE A 197 4.54 6.67 -5.77
N ALA A 198 5.03 5.45 -5.88
CA ALA A 198 5.14 4.73 -7.14
C ALA A 198 4.06 3.64 -7.17
N MET A 199 3.21 3.66 -8.19
CA MET A 199 2.25 2.60 -8.51
C MET A 199 2.82 1.79 -9.66
N VAL A 200 2.91 0.49 -9.51
CA VAL A 200 3.45 -0.42 -10.54
C VAL A 200 2.39 -1.45 -10.91
N SER A 201 2.20 -1.64 -12.20
CA SER A 201 1.34 -2.70 -12.75
C SER A 201 2.06 -3.37 -13.91
N LEU A 202 2.28 -4.67 -13.80
CA LEU A 202 3.04 -5.46 -14.76
C LEU A 202 2.13 -6.52 -15.40
N THR A 203 2.40 -6.83 -16.65
CA THR A 203 1.75 -7.95 -17.36
C THR A 203 2.45 -9.29 -17.11
N ASP A 204 3.73 -9.22 -16.73
CA ASP A 204 4.55 -10.36 -16.37
C ASP A 204 5.64 -9.94 -15.36
N LEU A 205 6.26 -10.93 -14.72
CA LEU A 205 7.29 -10.69 -13.70
C LEU A 205 8.64 -10.25 -14.27
N ALA A 206 8.91 -10.48 -15.55
CA ALA A 206 10.15 -10.01 -16.19
C ALA A 206 10.21 -8.48 -16.20
N GLY A 207 9.06 -7.80 -16.16
CA GLY A 207 8.99 -6.36 -16.02
C GLY A 207 9.61 -5.81 -14.72
N LEU A 208 9.75 -6.61 -13.66
CA LEU A 208 10.37 -6.18 -12.40
C LEU A 208 11.82 -5.73 -12.61
N GLU A 209 12.59 -6.45 -13.42
CA GLU A 209 14.02 -6.16 -13.66
C GLU A 209 14.24 -4.78 -14.28
N SER A 210 13.29 -4.30 -15.06
CA SER A 210 13.34 -2.99 -15.74
C SER A 210 12.61 -1.88 -15.00
N THR A 211 12.03 -2.18 -13.83
CA THR A 211 11.22 -1.21 -13.07
C THR A 211 12.13 -0.31 -12.24
N VAL A 212 12.01 1.01 -12.44
CA VAL A 212 12.65 2.06 -11.63
C VAL A 212 11.56 2.77 -10.84
N LEU A 213 11.49 2.55 -9.52
CA LEU A 213 10.38 3.04 -8.68
C LEU A 213 10.21 4.56 -8.71
N PHE A 214 11.31 5.28 -8.64
CA PHE A 214 11.29 6.74 -8.57
C PHE A 214 12.34 7.28 -9.55
N PRO A 215 11.96 7.46 -10.83
CA PRO A 215 12.86 8.06 -11.79
C PRO A 215 13.23 9.48 -11.37
N SER A 216 14.49 9.85 -11.62
CA SER A 216 15.06 11.17 -11.35
C SER A 216 14.45 12.28 -12.19
#